data_7c873673dcf1872b0edf538ff0ac97e8
#
_entry.id   7c873673dcf1872b0edf538ff0ac97e8
#
_cell.length_a   1.000
_cell.length_b   1.000
_cell.length_c   1.000
_cell.angle_alpha   90.00
_cell.angle_beta   90.00
_cell.angle_gamma   90.00
#
_symmetry.space_group_name_H-M   'P 1'
#
loop_
_entity.id
_entity.type
_entity.pdbx_description
1 polymer ?
#
loop_
_entity_poly.entity_id
_entity_poly.type
_entity_poly.pdbx_seq_one_letter_code
_entity_poly.pdbx_strand_id
1 'polypeptide(L)'
;FNADGLPDTAVWSYDNGFARNEEAQWYQEGNAYCKDRKLIIEARKEKGRKNPWYEAGSNDWRKKREFVEYTSSCITTSGKKEFLYGRFEVRAKIPVSGGAWPAIWTLGSGMEWPSCGEIDIMEYYRIKGEPHILANAAWGTDRQWSAKWKSKAIPFTHFTDKDPQWADKFHVWRMDWDETAIKLYLDDELLNEIPLSETINGTIGMGTNPFRKPQYLLLNLALGGINGGEIDDKGIPMRYEIDYVRVYQKQ
;
A
#
# COMPACT_ATOMS: atom_id res chain seq x y z
N PHE A 1 -15.32 -10.29 -0.70
CA PHE A 1 -14.97 -10.98 0.56
C PHE A 1 -16.23 -11.58 1.23
N ASN A 2 -17.04 -12.33 0.45
CA ASN A 2 -18.39 -12.74 0.84
C ASN A 2 -18.44 -13.95 1.79
N ALA A 3 -17.36 -14.72 1.90
CA ALA A 3 -17.25 -15.89 2.77
C ALA A 3 -16.15 -15.68 3.80
N ASP A 4 -16.37 -16.18 5.01
CA ASP A 4 -15.35 -16.17 6.06
C ASP A 4 -14.22 -17.16 5.72
N GLY A 5 -13.00 -16.83 6.15
CA GLY A 5 -11.79 -17.62 5.88
C GLY A 5 -10.71 -16.85 5.17
N LEU A 6 -9.94 -17.51 4.31
CA LEU A 6 -8.88 -16.86 3.55
C LEU A 6 -9.45 -16.09 2.35
N PRO A 7 -8.82 -14.97 1.94
CA PRO A 7 -9.09 -14.34 0.66
C PRO A 7 -8.96 -15.33 -0.51
N ASP A 8 -9.76 -15.13 -1.56
CA ASP A 8 -9.79 -16.00 -2.74
C ASP A 8 -8.38 -16.11 -3.38
N THR A 9 -7.82 -17.30 -3.32
CA THR A 9 -6.47 -17.57 -3.84
C THR A 9 -6.38 -17.56 -5.36
N ALA A 10 -7.51 -17.54 -6.08
CA ALA A 10 -7.51 -17.31 -7.53
C ALA A 10 -7.24 -15.84 -7.88
N VAL A 11 -7.41 -14.92 -6.93
CA VAL A 11 -7.24 -13.48 -7.11
C VAL A 11 -6.02 -12.96 -6.34
N TRP A 12 -5.82 -13.46 -5.11
CA TRP A 12 -4.85 -12.91 -4.18
C TRP A 12 -3.66 -13.84 -3.94
N SER A 13 -2.48 -13.26 -3.90
CA SER A 13 -1.22 -13.82 -3.41
C SER A 13 -0.76 -13.02 -2.20
N TYR A 14 0.37 -13.40 -1.60
CA TYR A 14 0.90 -12.76 -0.39
C TYR A 14 2.38 -12.45 -0.54
N ASP A 15 2.81 -11.29 -0.03
CA ASP A 15 4.20 -11.08 0.32
C ASP A 15 4.52 -11.90 1.58
N ASN A 16 5.77 -12.33 1.70
CA ASN A 16 6.24 -13.07 2.87
C ASN A 16 7.56 -12.50 3.37
N GLY A 17 7.67 -12.35 4.68
CA GLY A 17 8.88 -11.88 5.32
C GLY A 17 9.00 -10.36 5.44
N PHE A 18 10.18 -9.88 5.74
CA PHE A 18 10.53 -8.47 5.70
C PHE A 18 10.70 -8.02 4.24
N ALA A 19 9.80 -7.18 3.75
CA ALA A 19 9.73 -6.88 2.32
C ALA A 19 10.50 -5.63 1.91
N ARG A 20 10.17 -4.46 2.45
CA ARG A 20 10.65 -3.15 1.98
C ARG A 20 10.78 -2.12 3.10
N ASN A 21 11.39 -0.96 2.81
CA ASN A 21 11.32 0.28 3.62
C ASN A 21 11.73 0.14 5.10
N GLU A 22 12.54 -0.86 5.44
CA GLU A 22 12.92 -1.19 6.84
C GLU A 22 11.73 -1.38 7.79
N GLU A 23 10.54 -1.69 7.22
CA GLU A 23 9.31 -1.92 7.95
C GLU A 23 9.50 -2.96 9.07
N ALA A 24 8.76 -2.80 10.17
CA ALA A 24 8.98 -3.59 11.37
C ALA A 24 8.31 -4.97 11.32
N GLN A 25 7.25 -5.13 10.54
CA GLN A 25 6.48 -6.37 10.47
C GLN A 25 7.11 -7.40 9.53
N TRP A 26 6.89 -8.65 9.87
CA TRP A 26 6.99 -9.80 8.97
C TRP A 26 5.64 -10.01 8.30
N TYR A 27 5.58 -9.95 6.98
CA TYR A 27 4.37 -10.28 6.24
C TYR A 27 4.14 -11.77 6.18
N GLN A 28 2.88 -12.19 6.33
CA GLN A 28 2.46 -13.59 6.25
C GLN A 28 0.97 -13.71 5.96
N GLU A 29 0.56 -14.85 5.44
CA GLU A 29 -0.81 -15.17 5.05
C GLU A 29 -1.79 -15.06 6.22
N GLY A 30 -1.47 -15.64 7.38
CA GLY A 30 -2.37 -15.72 8.55
C GLY A 30 -2.79 -14.38 9.17
N ASN A 31 -2.25 -13.25 8.68
CA ASN A 31 -2.63 -11.91 9.10
C ASN A 31 -3.66 -11.25 8.17
N ALA A 32 -4.08 -11.91 7.07
CA ALA A 32 -5.18 -11.47 6.21
C ALA A 32 -6.26 -12.54 6.17
N TYR A 33 -7.48 -12.17 6.56
CA TYR A 33 -8.62 -13.09 6.60
C TYR A 33 -9.93 -12.36 6.31
N CYS A 34 -10.89 -13.08 5.75
CA CYS A 34 -12.23 -12.60 5.53
C CYS A 34 -13.10 -12.94 6.73
N LYS A 35 -13.82 -11.96 7.26
CA LYS A 35 -14.81 -12.12 8.33
C LYS A 35 -15.90 -11.07 8.21
N ASP A 36 -17.13 -11.46 8.47
CA ASP A 36 -18.30 -10.57 8.42
C ASP A 36 -18.36 -9.78 7.09
N ARG A 37 -18.11 -10.47 5.98
CA ARG A 37 -18.09 -9.95 4.61
C ARG A 37 -17.04 -8.85 4.35
N LYS A 38 -15.99 -8.81 5.13
CA LYS A 38 -14.86 -7.88 4.99
C LYS A 38 -13.55 -8.66 4.93
N LEU A 39 -12.58 -8.13 4.21
CA LEU A 39 -11.19 -8.50 4.40
C LEU A 39 -10.63 -7.72 5.58
N ILE A 40 -9.94 -8.41 6.47
CA ILE A 40 -9.23 -7.81 7.60
C ILE A 40 -7.74 -8.13 7.43
N ILE A 41 -6.92 -7.09 7.38
CA ILE A 41 -5.47 -7.21 7.53
C ILE A 41 -5.15 -6.77 8.96
N GLU A 42 -4.61 -7.69 9.76
CA GLU A 42 -4.38 -7.48 11.18
C GLU A 42 -2.88 -7.49 11.50
N ALA A 43 -2.39 -6.35 11.99
CA ALA A 43 -1.05 -6.29 12.55
C ALA A 43 -1.06 -6.75 14.00
N ARG A 44 -0.12 -7.66 14.33
CA ARG A 44 0.00 -8.29 15.65
C ARG A 44 1.40 -8.12 16.21
N LYS A 45 1.50 -8.07 17.54
CA LYS A 45 2.79 -8.16 18.24
C LYS A 45 3.12 -9.62 18.51
N GLU A 46 4.36 -10.00 18.22
CA GLU A 46 4.87 -11.35 18.45
C GLU A 46 5.73 -11.38 19.70
N LYS A 47 5.83 -12.54 20.32
CA LYS A 47 6.67 -12.72 21.50
C LYS A 47 7.65 -13.88 21.28
N GLY A 48 8.95 -13.56 21.26
CA GLY A 48 10.01 -14.56 21.18
C GLY A 48 10.08 -15.32 19.86
N ARG A 49 9.45 -14.82 18.81
CA ARG A 49 9.50 -15.43 17.47
C ARG A 49 10.84 -15.11 16.82
N LYS A 50 11.68 -16.12 16.60
CA LYS A 50 12.95 -15.95 15.89
C LYS A 50 12.73 -15.61 14.42
N ASN A 51 13.57 -14.71 13.91
CA ASN A 51 13.63 -14.43 12.49
C ASN A 51 14.35 -15.57 11.75
N PRO A 52 13.69 -16.30 10.83
CA PRO A 52 14.33 -17.40 10.11
C PRO A 52 15.44 -16.94 9.16
N TRP A 53 15.51 -15.63 8.87
CA TRP A 53 16.56 -15.03 8.03
C TRP A 53 17.70 -14.43 8.84
N TYR A 54 17.67 -14.53 10.19
CA TYR A 54 18.69 -13.93 11.04
C TYR A 54 20.10 -14.45 10.69
N GLU A 55 21.03 -13.52 10.52
CA GLU A 55 22.43 -13.77 10.26
C GLU A 55 23.26 -12.78 11.07
N ALA A 56 23.98 -13.29 12.06
CA ALA A 56 24.81 -12.45 12.95
C ALA A 56 25.87 -11.70 12.15
N GLY A 57 25.95 -10.37 12.34
CA GLY A 57 26.90 -9.51 11.63
C GLY A 57 26.49 -9.12 10.20
N SER A 58 25.34 -9.53 9.71
CA SER A 58 24.83 -9.12 8.40
C SER A 58 24.61 -7.61 8.31
N ASN A 59 24.85 -7.02 7.15
CA ASN A 59 24.50 -5.64 6.83
C ASN A 59 23.08 -5.49 6.25
N ASP A 60 22.44 -6.59 5.86
CA ASP A 60 21.04 -6.57 5.42
C ASP A 60 20.12 -6.35 6.62
N TRP A 61 19.32 -5.27 6.57
CA TRP A 61 18.40 -4.90 7.64
C TRP A 61 17.38 -6.01 7.97
N ARG A 62 17.03 -6.86 7.00
CA ARG A 62 16.11 -8.00 7.16
C ARG A 62 16.74 -9.10 8.00
N LYS A 63 18.05 -9.28 7.86
CA LYS A 63 18.83 -10.32 8.52
C LYS A 63 19.43 -9.90 9.86
N LYS A 64 19.57 -8.59 10.10
CA LYS A 64 20.07 -8.05 11.38
C LYS A 64 19.14 -8.31 12.56
N ARG A 65 17.84 -8.41 12.31
CA ARG A 65 16.81 -8.58 13.33
C ARG A 65 16.81 -10.03 13.80
N GLU A 66 17.15 -10.27 15.06
CA GLU A 66 17.14 -11.62 15.63
C GLU A 66 15.71 -12.15 15.80
N PHE A 67 14.76 -11.25 16.07
CA PHE A 67 13.36 -11.59 16.31
C PHE A 67 12.44 -10.89 15.32
N VAL A 68 11.31 -11.53 15.06
CA VAL A 68 10.13 -10.94 14.43
C VAL A 68 9.25 -10.41 15.54
N GLU A 69 9.24 -9.11 15.73
CA GLU A 69 8.49 -8.46 16.83
C GLU A 69 7.03 -8.18 16.45
N TYR A 70 6.78 -8.00 15.14
CA TYR A 70 5.45 -7.74 14.61
C TYR A 70 5.20 -8.59 13.38
N THR A 71 3.93 -8.97 13.19
CA THR A 71 3.43 -9.59 11.96
C THR A 71 2.30 -8.78 11.37
N SER A 72 2.14 -8.86 10.06
CA SER A 72 1.05 -8.25 9.31
C SER A 72 0.85 -9.00 7.99
N SER A 73 0.06 -8.44 7.07
CA SER A 73 -0.06 -9.01 5.73
C SER A 73 0.01 -7.93 4.65
N CYS A 74 0.53 -8.35 3.51
CA CYS A 74 0.41 -7.68 2.22
C CYS A 74 -0.19 -8.69 1.25
N ILE A 75 -1.39 -8.41 0.75
CA ILE A 75 -2.01 -9.21 -0.30
C ILE A 75 -1.88 -8.50 -1.64
N THR A 76 -1.72 -9.25 -2.70
CA THR A 76 -1.46 -8.72 -4.03
C THR A 76 -2.14 -9.54 -5.11
N THR A 77 -2.50 -8.90 -6.22
CA THR A 77 -2.99 -9.59 -7.41
C THR A 77 -1.87 -9.97 -8.39
N SER A 78 -0.61 -9.75 -8.02
CA SER A 78 0.57 -10.09 -8.85
C SER A 78 0.55 -11.55 -9.32
N GLY A 79 0.81 -11.75 -10.62
CA GLY A 79 0.80 -13.06 -11.26
C GLY A 79 -0.58 -13.70 -11.43
N LYS A 80 -1.65 -13.00 -11.06
CA LYS A 80 -3.04 -13.50 -11.15
C LYS A 80 -3.96 -12.55 -11.90
N LYS A 81 -3.99 -11.27 -11.52
CA LYS A 81 -4.80 -10.25 -12.17
C LYS A 81 -3.99 -8.96 -12.32
N GLU A 82 -3.94 -8.49 -13.54
CA GLU A 82 -3.37 -7.19 -13.90
C GLU A 82 -4.41 -6.39 -14.67
N PHE A 83 -4.36 -5.09 -14.52
CA PHE A 83 -5.34 -4.17 -15.09
C PHE A 83 -4.62 -3.06 -15.85
N LEU A 84 -5.11 -2.76 -17.03
CA LEU A 84 -4.70 -1.56 -17.77
C LEU A 84 -5.91 -0.66 -17.86
N TYR A 85 -5.82 0.52 -17.22
CA TYR A 85 -6.89 1.50 -17.10
C TYR A 85 -8.13 1.01 -16.34
N GLY A 86 -9.02 1.91 -16.05
CA GLY A 86 -10.29 1.64 -15.40
C GLY A 86 -10.52 2.48 -14.15
N ARG A 87 -11.65 2.24 -13.52
CA ARG A 87 -11.98 2.76 -12.19
C ARG A 87 -11.71 1.70 -11.15
N PHE A 88 -10.89 2.03 -10.16
CA PHE A 88 -10.64 1.21 -8.99
C PHE A 88 -11.33 1.85 -7.79
N GLU A 89 -12.10 1.09 -7.06
CA GLU A 89 -12.74 1.51 -5.82
C GLU A 89 -12.43 0.51 -4.71
N VAL A 90 -11.88 1.02 -3.63
CA VAL A 90 -11.64 0.26 -2.41
C VAL A 90 -12.37 0.97 -1.27
N ARG A 91 -13.36 0.31 -0.68
CA ARG A 91 -14.04 0.83 0.51
C ARG A 91 -13.39 0.24 1.74
N ALA A 92 -12.76 1.11 2.53
CA ALA A 92 -11.93 0.66 3.64
C ALA A 92 -11.95 1.61 4.83
N LYS A 93 -11.71 1.04 6.02
CA LYS A 93 -11.41 1.75 7.26
C LYS A 93 -9.98 1.45 7.66
N ILE A 94 -9.15 2.48 7.74
CA ILE A 94 -7.71 2.37 8.00
C ILE A 94 -7.40 2.54 9.50
N PRO A 95 -6.39 1.82 10.05
CA PRO A 95 -5.86 2.12 11.36
C PRO A 95 -5.00 3.40 11.32
N VAL A 96 -5.09 4.22 12.36
CA VAL A 96 -4.38 5.51 12.47
C VAL A 96 -3.49 5.62 13.70
N SER A 97 -3.31 4.53 14.45
CA SER A 97 -2.43 4.47 15.61
C SER A 97 -0.97 4.75 15.26
N GLY A 98 -0.15 5.10 16.26
CA GLY A 98 1.29 5.29 16.04
C GLY A 98 1.94 4.09 15.38
N GLY A 99 2.74 4.33 14.36
CA GLY A 99 3.42 3.30 13.58
C GLY A 99 2.60 2.68 12.45
N ALA A 100 1.29 2.92 12.36
CA ALA A 100 0.47 2.40 11.26
C ALA A 100 0.85 3.03 9.91
N TRP A 101 0.98 2.18 8.90
CA TRP A 101 1.23 2.58 7.51
C TRP A 101 0.42 1.68 6.55
N PRO A 102 -0.92 1.82 6.54
CA PRO A 102 -1.77 1.13 5.56
C PRO A 102 -1.60 1.75 4.18
N ALA A 103 -1.71 0.90 3.13
CA ALA A 103 -1.66 1.34 1.75
C ALA A 103 -2.63 0.57 0.83
N ILE A 104 -3.09 1.28 -0.21
CA ILE A 104 -3.78 0.78 -1.40
C ILE A 104 -2.98 1.30 -2.57
N TRP A 105 -2.31 0.42 -3.30
CA TRP A 105 -1.38 0.84 -4.33
C TRP A 105 -1.23 -0.17 -5.45
N THR A 106 -0.58 0.23 -6.53
CA THR A 106 -0.33 -0.63 -7.68
C THR A 106 1.13 -0.58 -8.11
N LEU A 107 1.60 -1.66 -8.70
CA LEU A 107 2.90 -1.75 -9.37
C LEU A 107 2.73 -2.37 -10.76
N GLY A 108 3.54 -1.93 -11.72
CA GLY A 108 3.66 -2.60 -13.01
C GLY A 108 4.49 -3.87 -12.93
N SER A 109 4.19 -4.81 -13.82
CA SER A 109 5.02 -5.97 -14.07
C SER A 109 6.02 -5.72 -15.22
N GLY A 110 7.10 -6.47 -15.28
CA GLY A 110 8.04 -6.49 -16.41
C GLY A 110 9.21 -5.52 -16.36
N MET A 111 9.28 -4.62 -15.38
CA MET A 111 10.45 -3.77 -15.10
C MET A 111 10.69 -3.71 -13.61
N GLU A 112 11.94 -3.42 -13.22
CA GLU A 112 12.27 -3.12 -11.83
C GLU A 112 11.72 -1.75 -11.41
N TRP A 113 11.42 -1.63 -10.13
CA TRP A 113 11.07 -0.35 -9.52
C TRP A 113 12.24 0.65 -9.65
N PRO A 114 11.98 1.95 -9.94
CA PRO A 114 10.67 2.58 -10.14
C PRO A 114 10.19 2.61 -11.59
N SER A 115 10.93 2.01 -12.52
CA SER A 115 10.57 2.04 -13.95
C SER A 115 9.32 1.23 -14.29
N CYS A 116 8.90 0.31 -13.43
CA CYS A 116 7.62 -0.39 -13.55
C CYS A 116 6.41 0.54 -13.32
N GLY A 117 6.61 1.69 -12.66
CA GLY A 117 5.56 2.59 -12.21
C GLY A 117 4.87 2.12 -10.93
N GLU A 118 4.56 3.08 -10.07
CA GLU A 118 3.83 2.89 -8.82
C GLU A 118 2.72 3.94 -8.73
N ILE A 119 1.52 3.52 -8.34
CA ILE A 119 0.42 4.44 -8.05
C ILE A 119 -0.07 4.14 -6.65
N ASP A 120 0.07 5.12 -5.75
CA ASP A 120 -0.46 5.05 -4.39
C ASP A 120 -1.84 5.68 -4.39
N ILE A 121 -2.87 4.84 -4.50
CA ILE A 121 -4.27 5.29 -4.43
C ILE A 121 -4.54 5.87 -3.04
N MET A 122 -3.91 5.28 -2.04
CA MET A 122 -3.91 5.74 -0.66
C MET A 122 -2.68 5.24 0.06
N GLU A 123 -2.03 6.13 0.79
CA GLU A 123 -1.15 5.81 1.90
C GLU A 123 -1.52 6.66 3.12
N TYR A 124 -1.33 6.12 4.30
CA TYR A 124 -1.39 6.88 5.54
C TYR A 124 -0.10 6.68 6.32
N TYR A 125 0.60 7.76 6.60
CA TYR A 125 1.77 7.78 7.48
C TYR A 125 2.05 9.18 8.03
N ARG A 126 3.12 9.32 8.84
CA ARG A 126 3.47 10.57 9.48
C ARG A 126 4.61 11.28 8.76
N ILE A 127 4.37 12.53 8.36
CA ILE A 127 5.41 13.43 7.84
C ILE A 127 5.81 14.37 8.97
N LYS A 128 7.07 14.29 9.40
CA LYS A 128 7.60 15.07 10.54
C LYS A 128 6.76 14.90 11.83
N GLY A 129 6.26 13.70 12.05
CA GLY A 129 5.44 13.36 13.20
C GLY A 129 3.92 13.58 13.04
N GLU A 130 3.51 14.38 12.04
CA GLU A 130 2.10 14.69 11.78
C GLU A 130 1.47 13.68 10.81
N PRO A 131 0.28 13.14 11.10
CA PRO A 131 -0.38 12.18 10.23
C PRO A 131 -0.89 12.83 8.93
N HIS A 132 -0.73 12.12 7.82
CA HIS A 132 -1.14 12.56 6.49
C HIS A 132 -1.80 11.42 5.73
N ILE A 133 -2.72 11.77 4.84
CA ILE A 133 -3.17 10.93 3.72
C ILE A 133 -2.36 11.34 2.49
N LEU A 134 -1.84 10.35 1.79
CA LEU A 134 -1.05 10.57 0.58
C LEU A 134 -1.70 9.87 -0.62
N ALA A 135 -1.56 10.54 -1.76
CA ALA A 135 -2.00 10.04 -3.06
C ALA A 135 -0.93 10.39 -4.09
N ASN A 136 -0.22 9.39 -4.62
CA ASN A 136 1.02 9.60 -5.35
C ASN A 136 1.08 8.78 -6.64
N ALA A 137 2.02 9.15 -7.52
CA ALA A 137 2.57 8.25 -8.51
C ALA A 137 4.08 8.43 -8.62
N ALA A 138 4.79 7.31 -8.88
CA ALA A 138 6.22 7.29 -9.08
C ALA A 138 6.61 6.58 -10.37
N TRP A 139 7.66 7.08 -11.03
CA TRP A 139 8.22 6.46 -12.23
C TRP A 139 9.74 6.68 -12.32
N GLY A 140 10.41 5.96 -13.21
CA GLY A 140 11.86 5.91 -13.29
C GLY A 140 12.52 7.16 -13.83
N THR A 141 13.75 7.40 -13.37
CA THR A 141 14.67 8.44 -13.85
C THR A 141 15.77 7.83 -14.73
N ASP A 142 16.79 8.61 -15.03
CA ASP A 142 18.03 8.15 -15.68
C ASP A 142 18.98 7.42 -14.73
N ARG A 143 18.64 7.34 -13.44
CA ARG A 143 19.44 6.65 -12.41
C ARG A 143 18.66 5.47 -11.86
N GLN A 144 19.34 4.34 -11.73
CA GLN A 144 18.76 3.15 -11.10
C GLN A 144 18.32 3.46 -9.67
N TRP A 145 17.17 2.92 -9.27
CA TRP A 145 16.54 3.10 -7.93
C TRP A 145 16.18 4.55 -7.57
N SER A 146 16.18 5.44 -8.56
CA SER A 146 15.78 6.83 -8.38
C SER A 146 14.45 7.09 -9.07
N ALA A 147 13.47 7.55 -8.31
CA ALA A 147 12.12 7.84 -8.79
C ALA A 147 11.87 9.34 -8.96
N LYS A 148 11.07 9.69 -9.98
CA LYS A 148 10.29 10.93 -10.01
C LYS A 148 8.97 10.66 -9.33
N TRP A 149 8.48 11.64 -8.59
CA TRP A 149 7.23 11.57 -7.86
C TRP A 149 6.31 12.72 -8.23
N LYS A 150 5.03 12.43 -8.42
CA LYS A 150 3.95 13.41 -8.35
C LYS A 150 3.10 13.08 -7.15
N SER A 151 3.39 13.76 -6.05
CA SER A 151 2.83 13.45 -4.73
C SER A 151 1.88 14.53 -4.26
N LYS A 152 0.84 14.11 -3.53
CA LYS A 152 -0.03 14.97 -2.75
C LYS A 152 -0.12 14.41 -1.34
N ALA A 153 0.33 15.17 -0.37
CA ALA A 153 0.19 14.88 1.05
C ALA A 153 -0.83 15.84 1.65
N ILE A 154 -1.85 15.31 2.29
CA ILE A 154 -2.93 16.08 2.90
C ILE A 154 -2.90 15.83 4.40
N PRO A 155 -2.74 16.87 5.23
CA PRO A 155 -2.77 16.73 6.68
C PRO A 155 -4.06 16.01 7.12
N PHE A 156 -3.95 15.05 8.02
CA PHE A 156 -5.10 14.25 8.45
C PHE A 156 -6.18 15.10 9.12
N THR A 157 -5.79 16.23 9.70
CA THR A 157 -6.70 17.25 10.25
C THR A 157 -7.70 17.80 9.22
N HIS A 158 -7.32 17.84 7.93
CA HIS A 158 -8.27 18.22 6.86
C HIS A 158 -9.58 17.42 6.89
N PHE A 159 -9.48 16.16 7.31
CA PHE A 159 -10.63 15.26 7.43
C PHE A 159 -11.23 15.27 8.83
N THR A 160 -10.40 15.21 9.86
CA THR A 160 -10.87 15.08 11.25
C THR A 160 -11.46 16.37 11.82
N ASP A 161 -11.08 17.54 11.31
CA ASP A 161 -11.72 18.80 11.69
C ASP A 161 -13.15 18.91 11.16
N LYS A 162 -13.44 18.24 10.03
CA LYS A 162 -14.80 18.15 9.47
C LYS A 162 -15.62 17.06 10.15
N ASP A 163 -14.97 15.96 10.54
CA ASP A 163 -15.59 14.79 11.18
C ASP A 163 -14.61 14.14 12.18
N PRO A 164 -14.74 14.45 13.48
CA PRO A 164 -13.86 13.88 14.52
C PRO A 164 -13.87 12.34 14.59
N GLN A 165 -14.91 11.69 14.04
CA GLN A 165 -15.03 10.23 13.99
C GLN A 165 -14.62 9.65 12.62
N TRP A 166 -13.91 10.43 11.81
CA TRP A 166 -13.53 10.03 10.47
C TRP A 166 -12.81 8.67 10.45
N ALA A 167 -11.83 8.48 11.32
CA ALA A 167 -11.02 7.26 11.40
C ALA A 167 -11.84 5.99 11.77
N ASP A 168 -13.02 6.17 12.36
CA ASP A 168 -13.91 5.06 12.75
C ASP A 168 -14.85 4.62 11.63
N LYS A 169 -14.81 5.32 10.48
CA LYS A 169 -15.71 5.11 9.35
C LYS A 169 -15.01 4.43 8.17
N PHE A 170 -15.82 3.83 7.30
CA PHE A 170 -15.38 3.34 6.01
C PHE A 170 -15.45 4.46 4.98
N HIS A 171 -14.36 4.65 4.25
CA HIS A 171 -14.21 5.64 3.18
C HIS A 171 -13.97 4.96 1.84
N VAL A 172 -14.32 5.62 0.75
CA VAL A 172 -14.11 5.10 -0.61
C VAL A 172 -12.87 5.74 -1.21
N TRP A 173 -11.85 4.92 -1.39
CA TRP A 173 -10.61 5.29 -2.07
C TRP A 173 -10.75 4.92 -3.53
N ARG A 174 -10.64 5.90 -4.42
CA ARG A 174 -10.90 5.70 -5.85
C ARG A 174 -9.75 6.19 -6.72
N MET A 175 -9.44 5.41 -7.73
CA MET A 175 -8.60 5.81 -8.86
C MET A 175 -9.41 5.74 -10.14
N ASP A 176 -9.47 6.83 -10.88
CA ASP A 176 -9.91 6.87 -12.28
C ASP A 176 -8.65 6.98 -13.15
N TRP A 177 -8.38 5.97 -13.95
CA TRP A 177 -7.17 5.87 -14.74
C TRP A 177 -7.52 5.54 -16.20
N ASP A 178 -7.06 6.40 -17.12
CA ASP A 178 -7.23 6.24 -18.58
C ASP A 178 -5.93 6.60 -19.32
N GLU A 179 -6.00 6.70 -20.64
CA GLU A 179 -4.84 7.03 -21.50
C GLU A 179 -4.30 8.43 -21.25
N THR A 180 -5.04 9.31 -20.59
CA THR A 180 -4.70 10.73 -20.43
C THR A 180 -4.17 11.05 -19.05
N ALA A 181 -4.76 10.47 -18.00
CA ALA A 181 -4.45 10.82 -16.62
C ALA A 181 -4.79 9.69 -15.64
N ILE A 182 -4.18 9.79 -14.46
CA ILE A 182 -4.57 9.11 -13.23
C ILE A 182 -5.17 10.16 -12.30
N LYS A 183 -6.38 9.93 -11.81
CA LYS A 183 -7.06 10.80 -10.84
C LYS A 183 -7.35 10.00 -9.58
N LEU A 184 -6.86 10.49 -8.44
CA LEU A 184 -6.96 9.82 -7.15
C LEU A 184 -7.93 10.59 -6.25
N TYR A 185 -8.88 9.89 -5.64
CA TYR A 185 -9.97 10.46 -4.87
C TYR A 185 -10.15 9.78 -3.52
N LEU A 186 -10.67 10.52 -2.58
CA LEU A 186 -11.22 10.05 -1.32
C LEU A 186 -12.63 10.60 -1.15
N ASP A 187 -13.65 9.73 -1.04
CA ASP A 187 -15.06 10.10 -0.90
C ASP A 187 -15.50 11.22 -1.88
N ASP A 188 -15.14 11.06 -3.16
CA ASP A 188 -15.36 12.03 -4.25
C ASP A 188 -14.53 13.33 -4.19
N GLU A 189 -13.75 13.57 -3.15
CA GLU A 189 -12.77 14.68 -3.13
C GLU A 189 -11.55 14.28 -3.98
N LEU A 190 -11.23 15.07 -5.02
CA LEU A 190 -10.04 14.86 -5.84
C LEU A 190 -8.79 15.23 -5.02
N LEU A 191 -7.95 14.24 -4.74
CA LEU A 191 -6.70 14.42 -4.00
C LEU A 191 -5.54 14.79 -4.92
N ASN A 192 -5.39 14.05 -6.04
CA ASN A 192 -4.28 14.25 -6.97
C ASN A 192 -4.71 13.92 -8.40
N GLU A 193 -4.19 14.67 -9.36
CA GLU A 193 -4.31 14.40 -10.80
C GLU A 193 -2.92 14.33 -11.43
N ILE A 194 -2.64 13.24 -12.12
CA ILE A 194 -1.34 12.93 -12.72
C ILE A 194 -1.53 12.75 -14.23
N PRO A 195 -1.23 13.77 -15.06
CA PRO A 195 -1.26 13.63 -16.51
C PRO A 195 -0.22 12.62 -17.00
N LEU A 196 -0.62 11.65 -17.81
CA LEU A 196 0.31 10.63 -18.31
C LEU A 196 1.37 11.19 -19.26
N SER A 197 1.16 12.38 -19.81
CA SER A 197 2.19 13.08 -20.58
C SER A 197 3.43 13.45 -19.76
N GLU A 198 3.32 13.53 -18.43
CA GLU A 198 4.40 13.90 -17.52
C GLU A 198 5.16 12.68 -16.97
N THR A 199 4.66 11.45 -17.19
CA THR A 199 5.12 10.23 -16.49
C THR A 199 6.01 9.34 -17.36
N ILE A 200 6.82 9.94 -18.22
CA ILE A 200 7.77 9.22 -19.04
C ILE A 200 9.00 8.85 -18.21
N ASN A 201 9.35 7.58 -18.19
CA ASN A 201 10.59 7.08 -17.62
C ASN A 201 11.81 7.71 -18.27
N GLY A 202 12.88 7.83 -17.52
CA GLY A 202 14.20 8.13 -18.06
C GLY A 202 14.81 6.92 -18.81
N THR A 203 16.10 7.01 -19.08
CA THR A 203 16.86 6.04 -19.87
C THR A 203 16.84 4.63 -19.30
N ILE A 204 16.86 4.46 -17.97
CA ILE A 204 16.76 3.15 -17.29
C ILE A 204 15.45 2.45 -17.68
N GLY A 205 14.33 3.17 -17.74
CA GLY A 205 13.03 2.66 -18.19
C GLY A 205 12.80 2.81 -19.68
N MET A 206 13.87 3.00 -20.49
CA MET A 206 13.85 3.08 -21.95
C MET A 206 12.90 4.15 -22.51
N GLY A 207 12.68 5.25 -21.81
CA GLY A 207 11.74 6.30 -22.23
C GLY A 207 10.29 5.84 -22.33
N THR A 208 9.92 4.73 -21.70
CA THR A 208 8.54 4.22 -21.73
C THR A 208 7.66 4.95 -20.71
N ASN A 209 6.35 4.90 -20.92
CA ASN A 209 5.40 5.34 -19.91
C ASN A 209 4.88 4.11 -19.14
N PRO A 210 5.21 3.94 -17.85
CA PRO A 210 4.81 2.76 -17.11
C PRO A 210 3.31 2.68 -16.86
N PHE A 211 2.61 3.82 -16.85
CA PHE A 211 1.16 3.88 -16.67
C PHE A 211 0.35 3.67 -17.95
N ARG A 212 1.01 3.27 -19.03
CA ARG A 212 0.42 2.71 -20.25
C ARG A 212 0.65 1.20 -20.35
N LYS A 213 0.97 0.58 -19.22
CA LYS A 213 1.18 -0.86 -19.06
C LYS A 213 0.30 -1.38 -17.94
N PRO A 214 -0.06 -2.67 -17.96
CA PRO A 214 -0.83 -3.27 -16.89
C PRO A 214 -0.15 -3.13 -15.52
N GLN A 215 -0.98 -2.97 -14.49
CA GLN A 215 -0.58 -2.86 -13.09
C GLN A 215 -1.31 -3.91 -12.26
N TYR A 216 -0.66 -4.45 -11.26
CA TYR A 216 -1.30 -5.29 -10.23
C TYR A 216 -1.53 -4.49 -8.95
N LEU A 217 -2.56 -4.88 -8.20
CA LEU A 217 -2.99 -4.21 -6.97
C LEU A 217 -2.33 -4.84 -5.75
N LEU A 218 -1.99 -4.01 -4.77
CA LEU A 218 -1.50 -4.40 -3.46
C LEU A 218 -2.32 -3.70 -2.37
N LEU A 219 -2.60 -4.44 -1.30
CA LEU A 219 -3.23 -3.96 -0.07
C LEU A 219 -2.38 -4.44 1.10
N ASN A 220 -1.86 -3.53 1.90
CA ASN A 220 -1.03 -3.92 3.03
C ASN A 220 -1.22 -3.01 4.24
N LEU A 221 -0.84 -3.54 5.39
CA LEU A 221 -0.64 -2.78 6.60
C LEU A 221 0.82 -2.94 7.03
N ALA A 222 1.65 -1.95 6.70
CA ALA A 222 3.00 -1.84 7.21
C ALA A 222 3.01 -1.22 8.61
N LEU A 223 4.10 -1.43 9.34
CA LEU A 223 4.35 -0.86 10.66
C LEU A 223 5.74 -0.24 10.72
N GLY A 224 5.84 0.97 11.25
CA GLY A 224 7.11 1.64 11.45
C GLY A 224 7.87 1.88 10.15
N GLY A 225 9.12 1.44 10.07
CA GLY A 225 9.98 1.65 8.91
C GLY A 225 10.30 3.12 8.66
N ILE A 226 10.66 3.45 7.42
CA ILE A 226 11.11 4.81 7.08
C ILE A 226 10.01 5.87 7.17
N ASN A 227 8.73 5.49 7.08
CA ASN A 227 7.60 6.42 7.04
C ASN A 227 6.59 6.24 8.17
N GLY A 228 6.36 5.02 8.70
CA GLY A 228 5.32 4.77 9.71
C GLY A 228 5.60 5.40 11.07
N GLY A 229 6.88 5.67 11.38
CA GLY A 229 7.28 6.24 12.64
C GLY A 229 7.28 5.23 13.80
N GLU A 230 7.27 5.74 15.04
CA GLU A 230 7.26 4.92 16.25
C GLU A 230 5.95 4.14 16.38
N ILE A 231 6.05 2.86 16.72
CA ILE A 231 4.89 1.97 16.87
C ILE A 231 4.35 2.12 18.30
N ASP A 232 3.07 2.48 18.40
CA ASP A 232 2.35 2.46 19.69
C ASP A 232 1.80 1.04 19.95
N ASP A 233 2.48 0.31 20.81
CA ASP A 233 2.06 -1.04 21.20
C ASP A 233 0.66 -1.12 21.83
N LYS A 234 0.15 -0.01 22.40
CA LYS A 234 -1.20 0.03 22.94
C LYS A 234 -2.28 0.00 21.84
N GLY A 235 -1.91 0.39 20.63
CA GLY A 235 -2.78 0.30 19.46
C GLY A 235 -2.81 -1.09 18.81
N ILE A 236 -1.98 -2.05 19.26
CA ILE A 236 -1.92 -3.41 18.71
C ILE A 236 -2.94 -4.32 19.45
N PRO A 237 -3.72 -5.19 18.75
CA PRO A 237 -3.70 -5.41 17.30
C PRO A 237 -4.34 -4.26 16.50
N MET A 238 -3.68 -3.86 15.41
CA MET A 238 -4.25 -2.89 14.48
C MET A 238 -5.00 -3.62 13.37
N ARG A 239 -6.16 -3.11 12.97
CA ARG A 239 -6.98 -3.69 11.90
C ARG A 239 -7.19 -2.72 10.77
N TYR A 240 -6.84 -3.15 9.58
CA TYR A 240 -7.19 -2.53 8.33
C TYR A 240 -8.36 -3.33 7.74
N GLU A 241 -9.56 -2.74 7.75
CA GLU A 241 -10.79 -3.40 7.33
C GLU A 241 -11.16 -2.94 5.92
N ILE A 242 -11.31 -3.88 4.99
CA ILE A 242 -11.69 -3.61 3.60
C ILE A 242 -13.03 -4.29 3.31
N ASP A 243 -14.06 -3.48 3.01
CA ASP A 243 -15.40 -3.96 2.69
C ASP A 243 -15.44 -4.54 1.27
N TYR A 244 -14.93 -3.79 0.29
CA TYR A 244 -14.80 -4.28 -1.07
C TYR A 244 -13.63 -3.69 -1.83
N VAL A 245 -13.21 -4.43 -2.85
CA VAL A 245 -12.36 -3.99 -3.96
C VAL A 245 -13.14 -4.19 -5.24
N ARG A 246 -13.28 -3.16 -6.06
CA ARG A 246 -13.97 -3.22 -7.35
C ARG A 246 -13.10 -2.56 -8.42
N VAL A 247 -12.99 -3.23 -9.56
CA VAL A 247 -12.32 -2.67 -10.74
C VAL A 247 -13.30 -2.71 -11.90
N TYR A 248 -13.56 -1.54 -12.48
CA TYR A 248 -14.44 -1.37 -13.63
C TYR A 248 -13.59 -0.99 -14.83
N GLN A 249 -13.69 -1.75 -15.90
CA GLN A 249 -13.02 -1.49 -17.17
C GLN A 249 -14.04 -1.30 -18.29
N LYS A 250 -13.72 -0.43 -19.25
CA LYS A 250 -14.54 -0.31 -20.48
C LYS A 250 -14.43 -1.62 -21.25
N GLN A 251 -15.58 -2.08 -21.72
CA GLN A 251 -15.67 -3.20 -22.66
C GLN A 251 -15.29 -2.74 -24.06
#